data_b7a1d930cb5e0a68a034328760bfaaee
#
_entry.id   b7a1d930cb5e0a68a034328760bfaaee
#
_cell.length_a   1.000
_cell.length_b   1.000
_cell.length_c   1.000
_cell.angle_alpha   90.00
_cell.angle_beta   90.00
_cell.angle_gamma   90.00
#
_symmetry.space_group_name_H-M   'P 1'
#
loop_
_entity.id
_entity.type
_entity.pdbx_description
1 polymer ?
#
loop_
_entity_poly.entity_id
_entity_poly.type
_entity_poly.pdbx_seq_one_letter_code
_entity_poly.pdbx_strand_id
1 'polypeptide(L)'
;MPRTHTTVVVNISLQDDTWDHDERVTVAGRRFRLVRVATSGDAETARNLVQEWSETADAIALSGIRSARTTGTDASRLIELHRAENSTTPIRDDMLLADIFQEWAIRRVEAEMPGYFANARVVVVGATTRGRTIAVLREFTDNIIFD
;
A
#
# COMPACT_ATOMS: atom_id res chain seq x y z
N MET A 1 -12.30 33.83 -4.74
CA MET A 1 -12.60 32.37 -4.86
C MET A 1 -11.38 31.60 -4.39
N PRO A 2 -11.49 30.67 -3.44
CA PRO A 2 -10.35 29.87 -3.02
C PRO A 2 -9.88 29.05 -4.24
N ARG A 3 -8.59 29.15 -4.57
CA ARG A 3 -7.96 28.29 -5.57
C ARG A 3 -8.09 26.85 -5.05
N THR A 4 -8.92 26.04 -5.71
CA THR A 4 -9.03 24.63 -5.38
C THR A 4 -7.69 23.96 -5.74
N HIS A 5 -6.88 23.70 -4.71
CA HIS A 5 -5.63 22.94 -4.86
C HIS A 5 -5.93 21.57 -5.49
N THR A 6 -5.12 21.17 -6.45
CA THR A 6 -5.17 19.81 -7.01
C THR A 6 -4.17 18.98 -6.23
N THR A 7 -4.65 17.99 -5.51
CA THR A 7 -3.80 17.07 -4.74
C THR A 7 -3.06 16.13 -5.69
N VAL A 8 -1.74 16.12 -5.63
CA VAL A 8 -0.87 15.27 -6.46
C VAL A 8 -0.47 14.03 -5.68
N VAL A 9 -0.88 12.87 -6.15
CA VAL A 9 -0.51 11.57 -5.57
C VAL A 9 0.27 10.77 -6.60
N VAL A 10 1.46 10.34 -6.23
CA VAL A 10 2.36 9.60 -7.11
C VAL A 10 2.56 8.18 -6.58
N ASN A 11 2.32 7.19 -7.43
CA ASN A 11 2.64 5.79 -7.16
C ASN A 11 3.91 5.40 -7.93
N ILE A 12 5.00 5.16 -7.21
CA ILE A 12 6.24 4.62 -7.77
C ILE A 12 6.20 3.11 -7.61
N SER A 13 6.16 2.39 -8.74
CA SER A 13 5.97 0.95 -8.77
C SER A 13 7.24 0.22 -9.15
N LEU A 14 7.60 -0.81 -8.38
CA LEU A 14 8.68 -1.74 -8.73
C LEU A 14 8.25 -2.82 -9.75
N GLN A 15 7.05 -2.73 -10.29
CA GLN A 15 6.54 -3.59 -11.37
C GLN A 15 6.93 -3.04 -12.75
N ASP A 16 6.38 -3.66 -13.80
CA ASP A 16 6.50 -3.17 -15.17
C ASP A 16 5.64 -1.92 -15.43
N ASP A 17 5.84 -1.30 -16.60
CA ASP A 17 5.21 -0.06 -17.03
C ASP A 17 3.83 -0.24 -17.67
N THR A 18 3.30 -1.46 -17.75
CA THR A 18 2.02 -1.77 -18.42
C THR A 18 0.86 -0.88 -17.93
N TRP A 19 0.92 -0.40 -16.71
CA TRP A 19 -0.13 0.39 -16.06
C TRP A 19 0.28 1.83 -15.75
N ASP A 20 1.35 2.33 -16.36
CA ASP A 20 1.77 3.72 -16.15
C ASP A 20 0.72 4.68 -16.68
N HIS A 21 0.43 5.72 -15.89
CA HIS A 21 -0.58 6.72 -16.22
C HIS A 21 -0.32 8.04 -15.51
N ASP A 22 -0.91 9.10 -16.04
CA ASP A 22 -0.99 10.43 -15.43
C ASP A 22 -2.41 10.97 -15.67
N GLU A 23 -3.26 10.90 -14.69
CA GLU A 23 -4.68 11.19 -14.83
C GLU A 23 -5.14 12.24 -13.82
N ARG A 24 -6.17 13.00 -14.24
CA ARG A 24 -6.86 13.93 -13.35
C ARG A 24 -8.27 13.43 -13.09
N VAL A 25 -8.59 13.29 -11.80
CA VAL A 25 -9.88 12.82 -11.34
C VAL A 25 -10.48 13.78 -10.32
N THR A 26 -11.79 13.74 -10.19
CA THR A 26 -12.50 14.46 -9.12
C THR A 26 -13.24 13.45 -8.26
N VAL A 27 -12.90 13.41 -6.98
CA VAL A 27 -13.53 12.50 -6.01
C VAL A 27 -14.10 13.34 -4.87
N ALA A 28 -15.38 13.20 -4.59
CA ALA A 28 -16.09 13.95 -3.56
C ALA A 28 -15.85 15.48 -3.63
N GLY A 29 -15.83 16.05 -4.84
CA GLY A 29 -15.62 17.47 -5.09
C GLY A 29 -14.15 17.94 -4.95
N ARG A 30 -13.21 17.07 -4.66
CA ARG A 30 -11.77 17.37 -4.59
C ARG A 30 -11.07 16.89 -5.85
N ARG A 31 -10.16 17.70 -6.36
CA ARG A 31 -9.37 17.37 -7.56
C ARG A 31 -8.07 16.68 -7.18
N PHE A 32 -7.77 15.62 -7.91
CA PHE A 32 -6.53 14.84 -7.77
C PHE A 32 -5.84 14.73 -9.14
N ARG A 33 -4.51 14.71 -9.12
CA ARG A 33 -3.67 14.20 -10.19
C ARG A 33 -3.05 12.91 -9.67
N LEU A 34 -3.35 11.81 -10.34
CA LEU A 34 -2.86 10.47 -9.99
C LEU A 34 -1.81 10.07 -11.02
N VAL A 35 -0.60 9.91 -10.58
CA VAL A 35 0.53 9.53 -11.44
C VAL A 35 1.02 8.16 -11.00
N ARG A 36 1.20 7.23 -11.93
CA ARG A 36 1.92 5.98 -11.70
C ARG A 36 3.12 5.92 -12.62
N VAL A 37 4.28 5.62 -12.06
CA VAL A 37 5.53 5.43 -12.77
C VAL A 37 6.15 4.12 -12.31
N ALA A 38 6.41 3.23 -13.26
CA ALA A 38 7.06 1.96 -13.01
C ALA A 38 8.58 2.06 -13.18
N THR A 39 9.29 1.19 -12.47
CA THR A 39 10.75 1.13 -12.50
C THR A 39 11.28 -0.25 -12.89
N SER A 40 10.42 -1.18 -13.26
CA SER A 40 10.77 -2.55 -13.68
C SER A 40 11.72 -3.26 -12.70
N GLY A 41 11.55 -3.01 -11.40
CA GLY A 41 12.36 -3.60 -10.33
C GLY A 41 13.66 -2.83 -10.03
N ASP A 42 13.92 -1.73 -10.70
CA ASP A 42 15.12 -0.92 -10.44
C ASP A 42 14.93 -0.01 -9.22
N ALA A 43 15.59 -0.38 -8.12
CA ALA A 43 15.53 0.35 -6.86
C ALA A 43 16.25 1.70 -6.89
N GLU A 44 17.26 1.87 -7.76
CA GLU A 44 17.97 3.15 -7.91
C GLU A 44 17.07 4.17 -8.62
N THR A 45 16.46 3.77 -9.72
CA THR A 45 15.45 4.59 -10.42
C THR A 45 14.29 4.94 -9.48
N ALA A 46 13.80 3.99 -8.68
CA ALA A 46 12.75 4.26 -7.71
C ALA A 46 13.17 5.33 -6.67
N ARG A 47 14.42 5.28 -6.19
CA ARG A 47 14.96 6.28 -5.26
C ARG A 47 15.01 7.66 -5.89
N ASN A 48 15.51 7.76 -7.11
CA ASN A 48 15.61 9.04 -7.82
C ASN A 48 14.22 9.65 -8.04
N LEU A 49 13.22 8.83 -8.40
CA LEU A 49 11.83 9.26 -8.53
C LEU A 49 11.23 9.71 -7.20
N VAL A 50 11.50 9.01 -6.10
CA VAL A 50 11.06 9.46 -4.76
C VAL A 50 11.61 10.84 -4.46
N GLN A 51 12.89 11.08 -4.71
CA GLN A 51 13.52 12.37 -4.47
C GLN A 51 12.91 13.46 -5.36
N GLU A 52 12.76 13.22 -6.65
CA GLU A 52 12.16 14.16 -7.61
C GLU A 52 10.72 14.55 -7.21
N TRP A 53 9.88 13.55 -6.94
CA TRP A 53 8.49 13.78 -6.60
C TRP A 53 8.27 14.34 -5.20
N SER A 54 9.23 14.19 -4.29
CA SER A 54 9.14 14.76 -2.93
C SER A 54 9.01 16.27 -2.90
N GLU A 55 9.42 16.96 -3.97
CA GLU A 55 9.31 18.42 -4.08
C GLU A 55 7.93 18.89 -4.53
N THR A 56 7.18 18.03 -5.22
CA THR A 56 5.96 18.44 -5.94
C THR A 56 4.72 17.63 -5.62
N ALA A 57 4.87 16.42 -5.09
CA ALA A 57 3.76 15.56 -4.71
C ALA A 57 3.26 15.86 -3.29
N ASP A 58 1.95 15.76 -3.10
CA ASP A 58 1.33 15.82 -1.78
C ASP A 58 1.42 14.47 -1.03
N ALA A 59 1.57 13.36 -1.77
CA ALA A 59 1.80 12.04 -1.21
C ALA A 59 2.47 11.11 -2.24
N ILE A 60 3.30 10.18 -1.74
CA ILE A 60 3.96 9.15 -2.54
C ILE A 60 3.56 7.76 -2.02
N ALA A 61 3.13 6.90 -2.93
CA ALA A 61 2.91 5.48 -2.68
C ALA A 61 4.03 4.66 -3.33
N LEU A 62 4.51 3.62 -2.64
CA LEU A 62 5.43 2.62 -3.18
C LEU A 62 4.68 1.30 -3.37
N SER A 63 4.69 0.73 -4.57
CA SER A 63 3.99 -0.51 -4.87
C SER A 63 4.87 -1.53 -5.59
N GLY A 64 4.39 -2.78 -5.65
CA GLY A 64 5.11 -3.87 -6.30
C GLY A 64 6.30 -4.42 -5.49
N ILE A 65 6.43 -4.05 -4.24
CA ILE A 65 7.53 -4.44 -3.36
C ILE A 65 7.60 -5.96 -3.16
N ARG A 66 6.46 -6.64 -3.22
CA ARG A 66 6.39 -8.11 -3.06
C ARG A 66 6.75 -8.88 -4.31
N SER A 67 6.50 -8.32 -5.49
CA SER A 67 6.73 -8.98 -6.77
C SER A 67 8.16 -8.81 -7.26
N ALA A 68 8.82 -7.72 -6.89
CA ALA A 68 10.23 -7.60 -7.09
C ALA A 68 10.92 -8.63 -6.18
N ARG A 69 11.78 -9.47 -6.71
CA ARG A 69 12.67 -10.36 -5.94
C ARG A 69 13.65 -9.55 -5.04
N THR A 70 13.37 -8.32 -4.83
CA THR A 70 14.00 -7.39 -3.92
C THR A 70 13.68 -7.87 -2.51
N THR A 71 14.69 -8.28 -1.80
CA THR A 71 14.61 -8.57 -0.36
C THR A 71 13.96 -7.36 0.31
N GLY A 72 13.01 -7.56 1.21
CA GLY A 72 12.19 -6.51 1.88
C GLY A 72 12.97 -5.36 2.54
N THR A 73 14.28 -5.37 2.38
CA THR A 73 15.27 -4.36 2.76
C THR A 73 15.15 -3.08 1.92
N ASP A 74 14.74 -3.16 0.63
CA ASP A 74 14.86 -2.00 -0.26
C ASP A 74 13.71 -0.99 -0.11
N ALA A 75 12.49 -1.44 0.11
CA ALA A 75 11.38 -0.51 0.34
C ALA A 75 11.46 0.18 1.69
N SER A 76 11.77 -0.57 2.75
CA SER A 76 12.03 0.00 4.07
C SER A 76 13.18 1.02 3.99
N ARG A 77 14.20 0.70 3.21
CA ARG A 77 15.34 1.57 2.99
C ARG A 77 14.99 2.83 2.20
N LEU A 78 14.09 2.76 1.20
CA LEU A 78 13.58 3.93 0.49
C LEU A 78 12.77 4.85 1.42
N ILE A 79 11.93 4.28 2.27
CA ILE A 79 11.18 5.02 3.28
C ILE A 79 12.11 5.66 4.31
N GLU A 80 13.13 4.95 4.78
CA GLU A 80 14.12 5.46 5.73
C GLU A 80 14.95 6.59 5.13
N LEU A 81 15.41 6.46 3.88
CA LEU A 81 16.15 7.49 3.18
C LEU A 81 15.31 8.77 3.03
N HIS A 82 14.06 8.63 2.65
CA HIS A 82 13.16 9.78 2.55
C HIS A 82 12.96 10.49 3.89
N ARG A 83 12.81 9.74 4.97
CA ARG A 83 12.73 10.32 6.33
C ARG A 83 14.02 11.02 6.74
N ALA A 84 15.17 10.49 6.38
CA ALA A 84 16.47 11.07 6.68
C ALA A 84 16.71 12.40 5.94
N GLU A 85 16.11 12.59 4.76
CA GLU A 85 16.20 13.81 3.95
C GLU A 85 15.26 14.93 4.42
N ASN A 86 14.60 14.79 5.58
CA ASN A 86 13.65 15.77 6.14
C ASN A 86 12.51 16.17 5.19
N SER A 87 12.14 15.32 4.26
CA SER A 87 10.99 15.58 3.40
C SER A 87 9.68 15.56 4.19
N THR A 88 8.83 16.54 3.93
CA THR A 88 7.49 16.63 4.52
C THR A 88 6.46 15.78 3.80
N THR A 89 6.78 15.30 2.60
CA THR A 89 5.86 14.50 1.77
C THR A 89 5.69 13.10 2.36
N PRO A 90 4.46 12.68 2.70
CA PRO A 90 4.22 11.36 3.27
C PRO A 90 4.47 10.27 2.22
N ILE A 91 5.27 9.26 2.60
CA ILE A 91 5.45 8.02 1.82
C ILE A 91 4.78 6.86 2.53
N ARG A 92 4.09 6.01 1.75
CA ARG A 92 3.50 4.75 2.23
C ARG A 92 3.73 3.64 1.21
N ASP A 93 3.86 2.43 1.71
CA ASP A 93 3.90 1.23 0.89
C ASP A 93 2.50 0.60 0.73
N ASP A 94 2.35 -0.29 -0.25
CA ASP A 94 1.13 -1.06 -0.50
C ASP A 94 0.87 -2.10 0.60
N MET A 95 1.86 -2.35 1.43
CA MET A 95 1.81 -3.36 2.49
C MET A 95 0.81 -2.97 3.58
N LEU A 96 0.83 -1.71 4.02
CA LEU A 96 -0.10 -1.22 5.04
C LEU A 96 -1.54 -1.21 4.52
N LEU A 97 -1.74 -0.84 3.26
CA LEU A 97 -3.07 -0.77 2.64
C LEU A 97 -3.70 -2.17 2.54
N ALA A 98 -2.91 -3.17 2.13
CA ALA A 98 -3.38 -4.55 2.07
C ALA A 98 -3.81 -5.08 3.46
N ASP A 99 -3.07 -4.73 4.52
CA ASP A 99 -3.44 -5.11 5.88
C ASP A 99 -4.75 -4.46 6.34
N ILE A 100 -4.94 -3.19 6.01
CA ILE A 100 -6.18 -2.45 6.33
C ILE A 100 -7.37 -3.09 5.60
N PHE A 101 -7.24 -3.40 4.32
CA PHE A 101 -8.31 -4.04 3.55
C PHE A 101 -8.63 -5.45 4.04
N GLN A 102 -7.62 -6.24 4.39
CA GLN A 102 -7.83 -7.59 4.95
C GLN A 102 -8.56 -7.52 6.29
N GLU A 103 -8.13 -6.64 7.20
CA GLU A 103 -8.82 -6.43 8.47
C GLU A 103 -10.26 -6.00 8.27
N TRP A 104 -10.48 -4.99 7.41
CA TRP A 104 -11.81 -4.50 7.10
C TRP A 104 -12.70 -5.61 6.53
N ALA A 105 -12.20 -6.41 5.60
CA ALA A 105 -12.96 -7.51 4.99
C ALA A 105 -13.35 -8.57 6.02
N ILE A 106 -12.45 -8.97 6.92
CA ILE A 106 -12.75 -9.93 7.99
C ILE A 106 -13.84 -9.39 8.90
N ARG A 107 -13.71 -8.15 9.38
CA ARG A 107 -14.70 -7.52 10.25
C ARG A 107 -16.03 -7.31 9.55
N ARG A 108 -16.02 -7.03 8.25
CA ARG A 108 -17.23 -6.88 7.45
C ARG A 108 -17.99 -8.19 7.30
N VAL A 109 -17.28 -9.29 7.01
CA VAL A 109 -17.89 -10.64 6.93
C VAL A 109 -18.51 -11.02 8.27
N GLU A 110 -17.81 -10.84 9.39
CA GLU A 110 -18.34 -11.17 10.71
C GLU A 110 -19.55 -10.30 11.09
N ALA A 111 -19.55 -9.02 10.70
CA ALA A 111 -20.68 -8.11 10.93
C ALA A 111 -21.92 -8.49 10.11
N GLU A 112 -21.75 -8.95 8.87
CA GLU A 112 -22.86 -9.39 7.99
C GLU A 112 -23.33 -10.81 8.28
N MET A 113 -22.44 -11.66 8.75
CA MET A 113 -22.69 -13.07 9.09
C MET A 113 -22.11 -13.41 10.47
N PRO A 114 -22.76 -12.98 11.56
CA PRO A 114 -22.24 -13.19 12.92
C PRO A 114 -21.96 -14.67 13.22
N GLY A 115 -20.77 -14.95 13.73
CA GLY A 115 -20.30 -16.32 14.02
C GLY A 115 -19.76 -17.08 12.79
N TYR A 116 -19.60 -16.42 11.65
CA TYR A 116 -19.07 -17.05 10.44
C TYR A 116 -17.71 -17.70 10.70
N PHE A 117 -16.76 -16.95 11.27
CA PHE A 117 -15.42 -17.44 11.56
C PHE A 117 -15.39 -18.41 12.76
N ALA A 118 -16.26 -18.24 13.74
CA ALA A 118 -16.35 -19.14 14.90
C ALA A 118 -16.64 -20.59 14.48
N ASN A 119 -17.41 -20.77 13.42
CA ASN A 119 -17.80 -22.08 12.88
C ASN A 119 -16.94 -22.53 11.68
N ALA A 120 -16.00 -21.71 11.24
CA ALA A 120 -15.17 -21.99 10.08
C ALA A 120 -13.81 -22.57 10.50
N ARG A 121 -13.26 -23.42 9.64
CA ARG A 121 -11.86 -23.81 9.68
C ARG A 121 -11.08 -22.88 8.75
N VAL A 122 -10.28 -21.98 9.31
CA VAL A 122 -9.54 -20.97 8.54
C VAL A 122 -8.15 -21.53 8.21
N VAL A 123 -7.85 -21.66 6.93
CA VAL A 123 -6.53 -22.04 6.45
C VAL A 123 -5.82 -20.78 5.91
N VAL A 124 -4.67 -20.49 6.50
CA VAL A 124 -3.81 -19.38 6.09
C VAL A 124 -2.68 -19.92 5.25
N VAL A 125 -2.67 -19.58 3.96
CA VAL A 125 -1.68 -20.08 3.01
C VAL A 125 -0.67 -18.97 2.70
N GLY A 126 0.62 -19.33 2.79
CA GLY A 126 1.75 -18.48 2.40
C GLY A 126 2.39 -17.71 3.56
N ALA A 127 3.71 -17.64 3.52
CA ALA A 127 4.57 -17.02 4.53
C ALA A 127 4.39 -15.49 4.69
N THR A 128 3.59 -14.89 3.83
CA THR A 128 3.36 -13.42 3.81
C THR A 128 2.12 -12.98 4.56
N THR A 129 1.36 -13.92 5.15
CA THR A 129 0.19 -13.56 5.95
C THR A 129 0.62 -12.89 7.24
N ARG A 130 0.22 -11.68 7.40
CA ARG A 130 0.77 -10.75 8.41
C ARG A 130 0.18 -11.00 9.77
N GLY A 131 0.98 -10.73 10.77
CA GLY A 131 0.59 -10.83 12.16
C GLY A 131 -0.72 -10.10 12.48
N ARG A 132 -0.99 -8.97 11.81
CA ARG A 132 -2.23 -8.19 11.99
C ARG A 132 -3.48 -8.93 11.49
N THR A 133 -3.45 -9.50 10.30
CA THR A 133 -4.57 -10.30 9.77
C THR A 133 -4.87 -11.50 10.67
N ILE A 134 -3.83 -12.18 11.13
CA ILE A 134 -3.96 -13.31 12.07
C ILE A 134 -4.52 -12.84 13.42
N ALA A 135 -4.05 -11.69 13.93
CA ALA A 135 -4.56 -11.13 15.17
C ALA A 135 -6.06 -10.83 15.09
N VAL A 136 -6.51 -10.25 13.98
CA VAL A 136 -7.95 -9.97 13.77
C VAL A 136 -8.76 -11.25 13.62
N LEU A 137 -8.27 -12.26 12.90
CA LEU A 137 -8.95 -13.56 12.81
C LEU A 137 -9.10 -14.24 14.18
N ARG A 138 -8.08 -14.13 15.04
CA ARG A 138 -8.11 -14.69 16.41
C ARG A 138 -9.12 -14.01 17.34
N GLU A 139 -9.64 -12.84 16.99
CA GLU A 139 -10.75 -12.24 17.73
C GLU A 139 -12.05 -13.04 17.54
N PHE A 140 -12.16 -13.81 16.46
CA PHE A 140 -13.37 -14.51 16.05
C PHE A 140 -13.24 -16.04 16.08
N THR A 141 -12.03 -16.60 15.96
CA THR A 141 -11.82 -18.05 15.96
C THR A 141 -10.41 -18.44 16.40
N ASP A 142 -10.32 -19.58 17.12
CA ASP A 142 -9.04 -20.26 17.43
C ASP A 142 -8.69 -21.32 16.38
N ASN A 143 -9.61 -21.63 15.47
CA ASN A 143 -9.46 -22.71 14.49
C ASN A 143 -8.71 -22.25 13.23
N ILE A 144 -7.47 -21.79 13.43
CA ILE A 144 -6.59 -21.28 12.36
C ILE A 144 -5.47 -22.27 12.11
N ILE A 145 -5.30 -22.68 10.85
CA ILE A 145 -4.25 -23.60 10.39
C ILE A 145 -3.34 -22.82 9.45
N PHE A 146 -2.05 -23.07 9.59
CA PHE A 146 -1.01 -22.50 8.73
C PHE A 146 -0.46 -23.58 7.82
N ASP A 147 -0.33 -23.28 6.52
CA ASP A 147 0.29 -24.12 5.51
C ASP A 147 1.61 -23.50 5.04
#